data_4c33358d2010f6b2e0cae79533610854
#
_entry.id   4c33358d2010f6b2e0cae79533610854
#
_cell.length_a   1.000
_cell.length_b   1.000
_cell.length_c   1.000
_cell.angle_alpha   90.00
_cell.angle_beta   90.00
_cell.angle_gamma   90.00
#
_symmetry.space_group_name_H-M   'P 1'
#
loop_
_entity.id
_entity.type
_entity.pdbx_description
1 polymer ?
#
loop_
_entity_poly.entity_id
_entity_poly.type
_entity_poly.pdbx_seq_one_letter_code
_entity_poly.pdbx_strand_id
1 'polypeptide(L)'
;GTINTMEDKGLGESFKTLRRASKLFRGWGDCYGYYLVASGRAEIMVDSVVSLWDIAPMPVIFSEAGGVFSTIAGETSLFNNQGEPIHSIYEGYTGLGCAPSVYSKAQEILSE
;
A
#
# COMPACT_ATOMS: atom_id res chain seq x y z
N GLY A 1 -7.12 -2.57 -3.64
CA GLY A 1 -7.18 -3.88 -4.27
C GLY A 1 -8.40 -4.69 -3.87
N THR A 2 -8.72 -5.67 -4.66
CA THR A 2 -9.82 -6.60 -4.37
C THR A 2 -9.26 -7.87 -3.75
N ILE A 3 -10.14 -8.66 -3.10
CA ILE A 3 -9.73 -9.93 -2.50
C ILE A 3 -9.25 -10.90 -3.58
N ASN A 4 -9.83 -10.88 -4.78
CA ASN A 4 -9.41 -11.75 -5.88
C ASN A 4 -7.99 -11.43 -6.34
N THR A 5 -7.63 -10.14 -6.48
CA THR A 5 -6.28 -9.76 -6.86
C THR A 5 -5.27 -10.09 -5.75
N MET A 6 -5.68 -10.00 -4.48
CA MET A 6 -4.84 -10.43 -3.37
C MET A 6 -4.55 -11.93 -3.43
N GLU A 7 -5.56 -12.75 -3.71
CA GLU A 7 -5.39 -14.19 -3.85
C GLU A 7 -4.49 -14.55 -5.02
N ASP A 8 -4.68 -13.91 -6.18
CA ASP A 8 -3.86 -14.13 -7.37
C ASP A 8 -2.38 -13.81 -7.13
N LYS A 9 -2.07 -12.91 -6.21
CA LYS A 9 -0.71 -12.54 -5.84
C LYS A 9 -0.17 -13.34 -4.65
N GLY A 10 -0.90 -14.35 -4.18
CA GLY A 10 -0.49 -15.13 -3.03
C GLY A 10 -0.62 -14.42 -1.70
N LEU A 11 -1.38 -13.34 -1.65
CA LEU A 11 -1.57 -12.52 -0.45
C LEU A 11 -2.92 -12.75 0.23
N GLY A 12 -3.70 -13.74 -0.24
CA GLY A 12 -5.05 -13.97 0.26
C GLY A 12 -5.13 -14.18 1.77
N GLU A 13 -4.26 -15.02 2.31
CA GLU A 13 -4.26 -15.30 3.74
C GLU A 13 -3.79 -14.10 4.57
N SER A 14 -2.73 -13.42 4.13
CA SER A 14 -2.25 -12.21 4.79
C SER A 14 -3.32 -11.12 4.79
N PHE A 15 -4.00 -10.94 3.67
CA PHE A 15 -5.08 -9.98 3.55
C PHE A 15 -6.24 -10.30 4.49
N LYS A 16 -6.63 -11.59 4.57
CA LYS A 16 -7.68 -12.03 5.49
C LYS A 16 -7.29 -11.76 6.95
N THR A 17 -6.03 -11.99 7.30
CA THR A 17 -5.51 -11.72 8.64
C THR A 17 -5.61 -10.23 8.95
N LEU A 18 -5.20 -9.38 8.03
CA LEU A 18 -5.29 -7.93 8.19
C LEU A 18 -6.73 -7.48 8.35
N ARG A 19 -7.64 -8.03 7.53
CA ARG A 19 -9.06 -7.71 7.59
C ARG A 19 -9.66 -8.07 8.96
N ARG A 20 -9.31 -9.24 9.49
CA ARG A 20 -9.80 -9.68 10.83
C ARG A 20 -9.30 -8.77 11.94
N ALA A 21 -8.10 -8.23 11.79
CA ALA A 21 -7.52 -7.31 12.77
C ALA A 21 -8.09 -5.89 12.66
N SER A 22 -8.88 -5.62 11.62
CA SER A 22 -9.43 -4.30 11.36
C SER A 22 -10.86 -4.20 11.88
N LYS A 23 -11.18 -3.06 12.49
CA LYS A 23 -12.51 -2.80 13.02
C LYS A 23 -13.55 -2.57 11.91
N LEU A 24 -13.13 -1.92 10.82
CA LEU A 24 -13.97 -1.61 9.68
C LEU A 24 -13.19 -1.84 8.40
N PHE A 25 -13.82 -2.48 7.43
CA PHE A 25 -13.20 -2.79 6.14
C PHE A 25 -14.08 -2.25 5.00
N ARG A 26 -13.44 -1.61 4.01
CA ARG A 26 -14.12 -1.10 2.81
C ARG A 26 -13.23 -1.32 1.60
N GLY A 27 -13.86 -1.52 0.45
CA GLY A 27 -13.18 -1.53 -0.85
C GLY A 27 -13.32 -0.18 -1.52
N TRP A 28 -12.22 0.54 -1.62
CA TRP A 28 -12.13 1.80 -2.37
C TRP A 28 -11.11 1.60 -3.48
N GLY A 29 -11.37 2.22 -4.63
CA GLY A 29 -10.46 2.10 -5.76
C GLY A 29 -9.46 3.25 -5.83
N ASP A 30 -8.33 2.96 -6.44
CA ASP A 30 -7.35 3.93 -6.91
C ASP A 30 -6.87 4.94 -5.86
N CYS A 31 -6.66 6.17 -6.28
CA CYS A 31 -6.11 7.23 -5.43
C CYS A 31 -7.01 7.60 -4.25
N TYR A 32 -8.30 7.33 -4.33
CA TYR A 32 -9.23 7.75 -3.29
C TYR A 32 -8.91 7.11 -1.93
N GLY A 33 -8.58 5.82 -1.93
CA GLY A 33 -8.18 5.14 -0.69
C GLY A 33 -6.95 5.76 -0.07
N TYR A 34 -5.94 6.06 -0.88
CA TYR A 34 -4.72 6.71 -0.39
C TYR A 34 -5.00 8.12 0.12
N TYR A 35 -5.88 8.86 -0.56
CA TYR A 35 -6.29 10.17 -0.09
C TYR A 35 -6.93 10.10 1.30
N LEU A 36 -7.80 9.12 1.51
CA LEU A 36 -8.46 8.94 2.82
C LEU A 36 -7.43 8.69 3.93
N VAL A 37 -6.43 7.87 3.66
CA VAL A 37 -5.39 7.58 4.65
C VAL A 37 -4.51 8.81 4.87
N ALA A 38 -4.04 9.44 3.81
CA ALA A 38 -3.16 10.62 3.91
C ALA A 38 -3.85 11.77 4.63
N SER A 39 -5.16 11.93 4.47
CA SER A 39 -5.94 12.98 5.12
C SER A 39 -6.40 12.62 6.54
N GLY A 40 -6.04 11.43 7.04
CA GLY A 40 -6.39 11.02 8.39
C GLY A 40 -7.78 10.42 8.55
N ARG A 41 -8.48 10.13 7.46
CA ARG A 41 -9.84 9.60 7.49
C ARG A 41 -9.91 8.08 7.47
N ALA A 42 -8.80 7.42 7.16
CA ALA A 42 -8.67 5.97 7.23
C ALA A 42 -7.26 5.65 7.72
N GLU A 43 -7.03 4.42 8.12
CA GLU A 43 -5.76 4.03 8.75
C GLU A 43 -4.85 3.28 7.80
N ILE A 44 -5.41 2.48 6.88
CA ILE A 44 -4.63 1.63 5.97
C ILE A 44 -5.28 1.59 4.60
N MET A 45 -4.46 1.72 3.57
CA MET A 45 -4.83 1.42 2.19
C MET A 45 -3.83 0.43 1.63
N VAL A 46 -4.31 -0.65 1.01
CA VAL A 46 -3.44 -1.68 0.45
C VAL A 46 -3.89 -2.04 -0.97
N ASP A 47 -2.92 -2.15 -1.87
CA ASP A 47 -3.11 -2.62 -3.23
C ASP A 47 -2.10 -3.72 -3.56
N SER A 48 -2.59 -4.83 -4.08
CA SER A 48 -1.74 -5.94 -4.51
C SER A 48 -1.23 -5.76 -5.95
N VAL A 49 -1.94 -4.98 -6.75
CA VAL A 49 -1.55 -4.64 -8.12
C VAL A 49 -1.91 -3.19 -8.37
N VAL A 50 -0.92 -2.38 -8.67
CA VAL A 50 -1.12 -0.96 -8.99
C VAL A 50 -0.02 -0.53 -9.96
N SER A 51 -0.33 0.41 -10.83
CA SER A 51 0.65 0.95 -11.76
C SER A 51 1.59 1.92 -11.05
N LEU A 52 2.85 1.94 -11.46
CA LEU A 52 3.83 2.82 -10.86
C LEU A 52 3.39 4.29 -10.90
N TRP A 53 2.82 4.74 -12.03
CA TRP A 53 2.38 6.14 -12.16
C TRP A 53 1.22 6.50 -11.23
N ASP A 54 0.46 5.52 -10.75
CA ASP A 54 -0.61 5.76 -9.78
C ASP A 54 -0.06 6.00 -8.38
N ILE A 55 1.07 5.37 -8.04
CA ILE A 55 1.65 5.47 -6.70
C ILE A 55 2.93 6.31 -6.65
N ALA A 56 3.47 6.72 -7.79
CA ALA A 56 4.72 7.48 -7.82
C ALA A 56 4.72 8.71 -6.90
N PRO A 57 3.62 9.48 -6.80
CA PRO A 57 3.60 10.63 -5.88
C PRO A 57 3.34 10.27 -4.42
N MET A 58 2.93 9.04 -4.12
CA MET A 58 2.47 8.67 -2.78
C MET A 58 3.56 8.77 -1.69
N PRO A 59 4.83 8.36 -1.94
CA PRO A 59 5.85 8.54 -0.90
C PRO A 59 5.98 9.99 -0.43
N VAL A 60 5.93 10.95 -1.36
CA VAL A 60 6.02 12.38 -1.00
C VAL A 60 4.76 12.83 -0.28
N ILE A 61 3.59 12.49 -0.81
CA ILE A 61 2.31 12.89 -0.22
C ILE A 61 2.19 12.37 1.22
N PHE A 62 2.50 11.10 1.44
CA PHE A 62 2.42 10.50 2.77
C PHE A 62 3.44 11.09 3.72
N SER A 63 4.68 11.29 3.25
CA SER A 63 5.73 11.90 4.06
C SER A 63 5.31 13.30 4.54
N GLU A 64 4.78 14.12 3.64
CA GLU A 64 4.32 15.46 3.99
C GLU A 64 3.08 15.47 4.89
N ALA A 65 2.22 14.47 4.75
CA ALA A 65 1.01 14.34 5.56
C ALA A 65 1.25 13.67 6.92
N GLY A 66 2.47 13.18 7.17
CA GLY A 66 2.81 12.50 8.42
C GLY A 66 2.47 11.02 8.44
N GLY A 67 2.16 10.44 7.29
CA GLY A 67 1.91 9.00 7.15
C GLY A 67 3.12 8.24 6.64
N VAL A 68 2.92 6.95 6.36
CA VAL A 68 3.95 6.08 5.79
C VAL A 68 3.41 5.41 4.55
N PHE A 69 4.19 5.44 3.46
CA PHE A 69 3.89 4.70 2.25
C PHE A 69 5.06 3.79 1.88
N SER A 70 4.75 2.55 1.51
CA SER A 70 5.74 1.62 0.99
C SER A 70 5.08 0.65 0.02
N THR A 71 5.89 -0.16 -0.66
CA THR A 71 5.37 -1.39 -1.25
C THR A 71 5.05 -2.37 -0.11
N ILE A 72 4.31 -3.44 -0.42
CA ILE A 72 4.01 -4.48 0.58
C ILE A 72 5.31 -5.12 1.10
N ALA A 73 6.35 -5.18 0.26
CA ALA A 73 7.66 -5.70 0.66
C ALA A 73 8.43 -4.73 1.58
N GLY A 74 7.93 -3.54 1.80
CA GLY A 74 8.55 -2.58 2.70
C GLY A 74 9.45 -1.56 2.02
N GLU A 75 9.44 -1.49 0.70
CA GLU A 75 10.26 -0.52 -0.06
C GLU A 75 9.59 0.85 0.02
N THR A 76 10.27 1.81 0.62
CA THR A 76 9.74 3.18 0.81
C THR A 76 10.11 4.11 -0.34
N SER A 77 11.07 3.74 -1.18
CA SER A 77 11.44 4.48 -2.38
C SER A 77 11.11 3.66 -3.61
N LEU A 78 10.44 4.28 -4.57
CA LEU A 78 10.02 3.62 -5.82
C LEU A 78 11.03 3.82 -6.95
N PHE A 79 12.04 4.66 -6.72
CA PHE A 79 13.07 4.97 -7.70
C PHE A 79 14.45 4.86 -7.04
N ASN A 80 15.45 4.46 -7.82
CA ASN A 80 16.83 4.39 -7.33
C ASN A 80 17.48 5.79 -7.40
N ASN A 81 18.77 5.87 -7.02
CA ASN A 81 19.48 7.13 -6.99
C ASN A 81 19.70 7.76 -8.37
N GLN A 82 19.52 6.99 -9.43
CA GLN A 82 19.59 7.49 -10.81
C GLN A 82 18.23 7.91 -11.35
N GLY A 83 17.19 7.85 -10.53
CA GLY A 83 15.83 8.18 -10.96
C GLY A 83 15.14 7.09 -11.75
N GLU A 84 15.64 5.87 -11.72
CA GLU A 84 15.06 4.74 -12.42
C GLU A 84 14.11 3.97 -11.50
N PRO A 85 13.00 3.40 -12.03
CA PRO A 85 12.11 2.56 -11.22
C PRO A 85 12.85 1.37 -10.62
N ILE A 86 12.52 1.02 -9.38
CA ILE A 86 13.16 -0.10 -8.68
C ILE A 86 12.72 -1.46 -9.22
N HIS A 87 11.59 -1.52 -9.91
CA HIS A 87 11.09 -2.71 -10.60
C HIS A 87 10.65 -2.32 -12.00
N SER A 88 10.44 -3.31 -12.88
CA SER A 88 9.95 -3.05 -14.24
C SER A 88 8.59 -2.34 -14.19
N ILE A 89 8.43 -1.33 -15.05
CA ILE A 89 7.15 -0.62 -15.16
C ILE A 89 6.05 -1.49 -15.75
N TYR A 90 6.42 -2.61 -16.37
CA TYR A 90 5.48 -3.57 -16.94
C TYR A 90 4.99 -4.61 -15.91
N GLU A 91 5.66 -4.69 -14.77
CA GLU A 91 5.21 -5.51 -13.65
C GLU A 91 4.29 -4.68 -12.78
N GLY A 92 3.31 -5.33 -12.14
CA GLY A 92 2.46 -4.64 -11.19
C GLY A 92 3.24 -4.30 -9.93
N TYR A 93 3.11 -3.07 -9.46
CA TYR A 93 3.62 -2.67 -8.17
C TYR A 93 2.59 -2.98 -7.09
N THR A 94 3.03 -3.01 -5.85
CA THR A 94 2.14 -3.10 -4.69
C THR A 94 2.19 -1.76 -3.95
N GLY A 95 1.14 -1.48 -3.19
CA GLY A 95 1.09 -0.24 -2.42
C GLY A 95 0.52 -0.48 -1.03
N LEU A 96 1.12 0.18 -0.05
CA LEU A 96 0.66 0.15 1.34
C LEU A 96 0.82 1.55 1.91
N GLY A 97 -0.31 2.22 2.15
CA GLY A 97 -0.32 3.53 2.80
C GLY A 97 -0.95 3.40 4.17
N CYS A 98 -0.31 3.93 5.20
CA CYS A 98 -0.76 3.78 6.58
C CYS A 98 -0.58 5.04 7.40
N ALA A 99 -1.41 5.18 8.43
CA ALA A 99 -1.08 6.02 9.56
C ALA A 99 0.18 5.46 10.23
N PRO A 100 1.06 6.29 10.80
CA PRO A 100 2.33 5.82 11.34
C PRO A 100 2.19 4.75 12.44
N SER A 101 1.14 4.86 13.25
CA SER A 101 0.92 3.97 14.39
C SER A 101 0.62 2.53 14.02
N VAL A 102 0.15 2.28 12.79
CA VAL A 102 -0.26 0.93 12.36
C VAL A 102 0.60 0.35 11.27
N TYR A 103 1.56 1.12 10.71
CA TYR A 103 2.34 0.68 9.55
C TYR A 103 3.13 -0.60 9.83
N SER A 104 3.89 -0.63 10.91
CA SER A 104 4.76 -1.77 11.20
C SER A 104 3.99 -3.07 11.32
N LYS A 105 2.84 -3.03 11.99
CA LYS A 105 2.00 -4.23 12.16
C LYS A 105 1.37 -4.66 10.84
N ALA A 106 0.87 -3.70 10.06
CA ALA A 106 0.26 -3.99 8.77
C ALA A 106 1.29 -4.58 7.80
N GLN A 107 2.48 -3.99 7.71
CA GLN A 107 3.54 -4.46 6.84
C GLN A 107 4.02 -5.85 7.25
N GLU A 108 4.17 -6.10 8.54
CA GLU A 108 4.54 -7.41 9.08
C GLU A 108 3.52 -8.48 8.67
N ILE A 109 2.23 -8.21 8.84
CA ILE A 109 1.17 -9.15 8.46
C ILE A 109 1.22 -9.44 6.96
N LEU A 110 1.36 -8.42 6.12
CA LEU A 110 1.31 -8.57 4.68
C LEU A 110 2.57 -9.21 4.09
N SER A 111 3.68 -9.18 4.81
CA SER A 111 4.95 -9.77 4.35
C SER A 111 5.13 -11.23 4.78
N GLU A 112 4.20 -11.77 5.52
CA GLU A 112 4.25 -13.18 5.95
C GLU A 112 4.08 -14.18 4.82
#